data_2e276cf0aaab3553f3a6ddb1d31c0b05
#
_entry.id   2e276cf0aaab3553f3a6ddb1d31c0b05
#
_cell.length_a   1.000
_cell.length_b   1.000
_cell.length_c   1.000
_cell.angle_alpha   90.00
_cell.angle_beta   90.00
_cell.angle_gamma   90.00
#
_symmetry.space_group_name_H-M   'P 1'
#
loop_
_entity.id
_entity.type
_entity.pdbx_description
1 polymer ?
#
loop_
_entity_poly.entity_id
_entity_poly.type
_entity_poly.pdbx_seq_one_letter_code
_entity_poly.pdbx_strand_id
1 'polypeptide(L)'
;MTDKEYMSKIIVCVHKQDFFISDDLYMPIQVGKSISNVDLGIQGDNSGDNISKKNKEYCELTAHYWAWKNLKGIDKIGLAHYRRYLDFSNNSSVLLNAKPRSEVNSPNTDFNKLLDKYDIVLSNYDYHAASNKIHYCYNHILEDYQILRESLIELFPEYLPSFDYIMIRTNKASVGNMFFTKWAVFDAYSEWLFTLLFEVEKRVKLSPYDYQRRVFGFMAERLIDVYCHYNKLKVKRCPILYVTDDHRNRSALNYNFKKIKKNVMFHLSSKRRL
;
A
#
# COMPACT_ATOMS: atom_id res chain seq x y z
N MET A 1 -25.03 -27.86 8.23
CA MET A 1 -24.26 -26.95 7.38
C MET A 1 -22.99 -26.70 8.18
N THR A 2 -21.86 -27.23 7.76
CA THR A 2 -20.57 -26.95 8.41
C THR A 2 -20.27 -25.48 8.18
N ASP A 3 -20.14 -24.70 9.25
CA ASP A 3 -19.71 -23.31 9.20
C ASP A 3 -18.38 -23.27 8.43
N LYS A 4 -18.43 -22.66 7.24
CA LYS A 4 -17.24 -22.47 6.42
C LYS A 4 -16.35 -21.50 7.19
N GLU A 5 -15.28 -22.00 7.77
CA GLU A 5 -14.32 -21.18 8.49
C GLU A 5 -13.65 -20.21 7.49
N TYR A 6 -14.02 -18.94 7.57
CA TYR A 6 -13.51 -17.89 6.68
C TYR A 6 -12.07 -17.53 7.06
N MET A 7 -11.11 -17.99 6.25
CA MET A 7 -9.70 -17.76 6.53
C MET A 7 -9.28 -16.34 6.14
N SER A 8 -8.80 -15.59 7.14
CA SER A 8 -8.22 -14.26 6.93
C SER A 8 -6.71 -14.31 7.11
N LYS A 9 -5.93 -13.67 6.22
CA LYS A 9 -4.49 -13.51 6.34
C LYS A 9 -4.05 -12.09 6.05
N ILE A 10 -3.09 -11.59 6.82
CA ILE A 10 -2.39 -10.34 6.55
C ILE A 10 -0.92 -10.66 6.34
N ILE A 11 -0.47 -10.47 5.11
CA ILE A 11 0.94 -10.65 4.73
C ILE A 11 1.75 -9.55 5.39
N VAL A 12 2.78 -9.92 6.15
CA VAL A 12 3.71 -8.97 6.78
C VAL A 12 5.03 -8.99 6.02
N CYS A 13 5.31 -7.96 5.26
CA CYS A 13 6.55 -7.84 4.48
C CYS A 13 7.75 -7.60 5.39
N VAL A 14 8.73 -8.50 5.35
CA VAL A 14 9.95 -8.46 6.18
C VAL A 14 11.17 -8.59 5.27
N HIS A 15 12.14 -7.67 5.39
CA HIS A 15 13.38 -7.71 4.60
C HIS A 15 14.67 -7.80 5.44
N LYS A 16 14.55 -7.74 6.76
CA LYS A 16 15.66 -7.84 7.70
C LYS A 16 15.19 -8.37 9.03
N GLN A 17 16.12 -8.85 9.85
CA GLN A 17 15.83 -9.25 11.22
C GLN A 17 15.31 -8.07 12.03
N ASP A 18 14.07 -8.17 12.50
CA ASP A 18 13.39 -7.14 13.30
C ASP A 18 12.15 -7.76 13.98
N PHE A 19 11.42 -6.94 14.74
CA PHE A 19 10.11 -7.32 15.27
C PHE A 19 9.08 -7.45 14.15
N PHE A 20 8.27 -8.48 14.21
CA PHE A 20 7.03 -8.63 13.43
C PHE A 20 6.03 -9.49 14.20
N ILE A 21 4.74 -9.28 13.93
CA ILE A 21 3.67 -10.13 14.44
C ILE A 21 3.60 -11.39 13.55
N SER A 22 3.48 -12.56 14.18
CA SER A 22 3.27 -13.84 13.51
C SER A 22 2.28 -14.68 14.32
N ASP A 23 1.13 -14.94 13.76
CA ASP A 23 0.04 -15.72 14.35
C ASP A 23 -0.92 -16.23 13.26
N ASP A 24 -2.12 -16.66 13.64
CA ASP A 24 -3.11 -17.18 12.68
C ASP A 24 -3.58 -16.12 11.67
N LEU A 25 -3.55 -14.84 12.01
CA LEU A 25 -3.91 -13.74 11.12
C LEU A 25 -2.70 -13.19 10.36
N TYR A 26 -1.58 -12.94 11.05
CA TYR A 26 -0.41 -12.30 10.48
C TYR A 26 0.61 -13.34 9.99
N MET A 27 0.85 -13.33 8.67
CA MET A 27 1.77 -14.22 7.98
C MET A 27 3.01 -13.45 7.53
N PRO A 28 4.15 -13.54 8.23
CA PRO A 28 5.37 -12.89 7.81
C PRO A 28 5.95 -13.55 6.56
N ILE A 29 6.34 -12.71 5.59
CA ILE A 29 6.96 -13.11 4.33
C ILE A 29 8.29 -12.36 4.16
N GLN A 30 9.38 -13.10 3.98
CA GLN A 30 10.65 -12.49 3.60
C GLN A 30 10.59 -12.05 2.14
N VAL A 31 10.57 -10.73 1.91
CA VAL A 31 10.57 -10.14 0.57
C VAL A 31 11.95 -10.11 -0.02
N GLY A 32 12.05 -10.32 -1.35
CA GLY A 32 13.33 -10.37 -2.05
C GLY A 32 14.21 -11.56 -1.62
N LYS A 33 13.62 -12.66 -1.16
CA LYS A 33 14.38 -13.83 -0.70
C LYS A 33 15.37 -14.35 -1.74
N SER A 34 15.02 -14.28 -3.04
CA SER A 34 15.92 -14.72 -4.14
C SER A 34 17.21 -13.92 -4.28
N ILE A 35 17.26 -12.70 -3.73
CA ILE A 35 18.43 -11.81 -3.83
C ILE A 35 18.99 -11.43 -2.45
N SER A 36 18.44 -11.99 -1.38
CA SER A 36 18.87 -11.75 0.00
C SER A 36 20.01 -12.68 0.37
N ASN A 37 21.04 -12.14 1.03
CA ASN A 37 22.12 -12.91 1.63
C ASN A 37 21.78 -13.41 3.04
N VAL A 38 20.60 -13.05 3.57
CA VAL A 38 20.15 -13.41 4.92
C VAL A 38 18.92 -14.30 4.81
N ASP A 39 18.92 -15.38 5.56
CA ASP A 39 17.72 -16.19 5.80
C ASP A 39 17.09 -15.81 7.13
N LEU A 40 15.83 -15.35 7.07
CA LEU A 40 15.07 -14.98 8.28
C LEU A 40 14.33 -16.14 8.93
N GLY A 41 14.41 -17.36 8.37
CA GLY A 41 13.73 -18.54 8.87
C GLY A 41 12.19 -18.49 8.73
N ILE A 42 11.67 -17.62 7.88
CA ILE A 42 10.25 -17.48 7.59
C ILE A 42 9.96 -17.76 6.11
N GLN A 43 8.67 -17.89 5.75
CA GLN A 43 8.27 -18.06 4.35
C GLN A 43 8.91 -16.97 3.49
N GLY A 44 9.54 -17.37 2.39
CA GLY A 44 10.07 -16.44 1.38
C GLY A 44 9.07 -16.21 0.24
N ASP A 45 9.20 -15.07 -0.43
CA ASP A 45 8.43 -14.72 -1.63
C ASP A 45 8.98 -15.37 -2.92
N ASN A 46 9.90 -16.36 -2.80
CA ASN A 46 10.66 -16.96 -3.90
C ASN A 46 10.20 -18.38 -4.29
N SER A 47 9.09 -18.87 -3.75
CA SER A 47 8.50 -20.15 -4.12
C SER A 47 7.38 -20.00 -5.15
N GLY A 48 7.09 -21.06 -5.91
CA GLY A 48 6.02 -21.05 -6.92
C GLY A 48 6.16 -19.94 -7.97
N ASP A 49 5.03 -19.41 -8.45
CA ASP A 49 5.02 -18.25 -9.33
C ASP A 49 5.35 -16.98 -8.55
N ASN A 50 6.46 -16.31 -8.88
CA ASN A 50 7.00 -15.22 -8.09
C ASN A 50 7.85 -14.23 -8.91
N ILE A 51 8.01 -13.03 -8.35
CA ILE A 51 8.88 -11.97 -8.86
C ILE A 51 9.94 -11.54 -7.83
N SER A 52 10.34 -12.44 -6.94
CA SER A 52 11.25 -12.18 -5.81
C SER A 52 12.56 -11.52 -6.24
N LYS A 53 13.12 -11.89 -7.42
CA LYS A 53 14.35 -11.29 -7.98
C LYS A 53 14.20 -9.79 -8.31
N LYS A 54 12.97 -9.30 -8.46
CA LYS A 54 12.65 -7.89 -8.79
C LYS A 54 12.38 -7.03 -7.55
N ASN A 55 12.73 -7.50 -6.35
CA ASN A 55 12.37 -6.80 -5.10
C ASN A 55 13.00 -5.40 -4.99
N LYS A 56 14.15 -5.14 -5.59
CA LYS A 56 14.75 -3.80 -5.59
C LYS A 56 13.87 -2.75 -6.25
N GLU A 57 13.08 -3.15 -7.25
CA GLU A 57 12.19 -2.31 -8.04
C GLU A 57 10.74 -2.33 -7.53
N TYR A 58 10.28 -3.53 -7.14
CA TYR A 58 8.89 -3.81 -6.74
C TYR A 58 8.65 -3.72 -5.23
N CYS A 59 9.69 -3.76 -4.41
CA CYS A 59 9.60 -3.68 -2.93
C CYS A 59 8.65 -4.74 -2.36
N GLU A 60 7.70 -4.33 -1.51
CA GLU A 60 6.66 -5.17 -0.90
C GLU A 60 5.72 -5.83 -1.92
N LEU A 61 5.66 -5.33 -3.13
CA LEU A 61 4.83 -5.91 -4.19
C LEU A 61 5.29 -7.30 -4.59
N THR A 62 6.53 -7.71 -4.28
CA THR A 62 6.97 -9.10 -4.51
C THR A 62 6.23 -10.08 -3.62
N ALA A 63 5.95 -9.72 -2.36
CA ALA A 63 5.10 -10.52 -1.47
C ALA A 63 3.62 -10.45 -1.87
N HIS A 64 3.14 -9.28 -2.34
CA HIS A 64 1.79 -9.12 -2.88
C HIS A 64 1.57 -10.08 -4.07
N TYR A 65 2.48 -10.07 -5.06
CA TYR A 65 2.42 -10.94 -6.23
C TYR A 65 2.47 -12.42 -5.82
N TRP A 66 3.42 -12.77 -4.93
CA TRP A 66 3.55 -14.14 -4.42
C TRP A 66 2.26 -14.62 -3.74
N ALA A 67 1.66 -13.80 -2.88
CA ALA A 67 0.41 -14.12 -2.20
C ALA A 67 -0.74 -14.34 -3.21
N TRP A 68 -0.85 -13.48 -4.22
CA TRP A 68 -1.86 -13.58 -5.28
C TRP A 68 -1.74 -14.89 -6.06
N LYS A 69 -0.53 -15.29 -6.42
CA LYS A 69 -0.30 -16.48 -7.25
C LYS A 69 -0.34 -17.79 -6.48
N ASN A 70 0.09 -17.79 -5.22
CA ASN A 70 0.38 -19.05 -4.51
C ASN A 70 -0.57 -19.36 -3.35
N LEU A 71 -1.20 -18.36 -2.69
CA LEU A 71 -2.12 -18.63 -1.60
C LEU A 71 -3.45 -19.20 -2.12
N LYS A 72 -4.01 -20.16 -1.36
CA LYS A 72 -5.29 -20.80 -1.66
C LYS A 72 -6.13 -20.87 -0.39
N GLY A 73 -7.45 -20.89 -0.57
CA GLY A 73 -8.38 -21.05 0.55
C GLY A 73 -8.49 -19.82 1.46
N ILE A 74 -8.05 -18.64 0.99
CA ILE A 74 -8.13 -17.37 1.72
C ILE A 74 -9.36 -16.60 1.26
N ASP A 75 -10.19 -16.16 2.20
CA ASP A 75 -11.39 -15.35 1.91
C ASP A 75 -11.12 -13.85 2.05
N LYS A 76 -10.21 -13.48 2.96
CA LYS A 76 -9.82 -12.09 3.21
C LYS A 76 -8.32 -11.98 3.33
N ILE A 77 -7.76 -10.95 2.72
CA ILE A 77 -6.32 -10.76 2.66
C ILE A 77 -5.94 -9.30 2.89
N GLY A 78 -4.79 -9.11 3.51
CA GLY A 78 -4.19 -7.79 3.68
C GLY A 78 -2.68 -7.80 3.45
N LEU A 79 -2.12 -6.61 3.34
CA LEU A 79 -0.69 -6.36 3.27
C LEU A 79 -0.29 -5.34 4.34
N ALA A 80 0.76 -5.67 5.07
CA ALA A 80 1.36 -4.86 6.11
C ALA A 80 2.89 -4.95 6.03
N HIS A 81 3.59 -4.14 6.83
CA HIS A 81 5.04 -4.20 6.95
C HIS A 81 5.42 -4.56 8.38
N TYR A 82 6.60 -5.10 8.60
CA TYR A 82 7.08 -5.57 9.90
C TYR A 82 7.02 -4.52 11.05
N ARG A 83 6.95 -3.22 10.72
CA ARG A 83 6.78 -2.13 11.70
C ARG A 83 5.55 -1.26 11.46
N ARG A 84 4.67 -1.63 10.53
CA ARG A 84 3.49 -0.84 10.16
C ARG A 84 2.31 -1.76 9.92
N TYR A 85 1.27 -1.58 10.72
CA TYR A 85 0.05 -2.38 10.65
C TYR A 85 -1.15 -1.44 10.52
N LEU A 86 -2.25 -1.89 9.95
CA LEU A 86 -3.50 -1.14 9.99
C LEU A 86 -4.12 -1.24 11.39
N ASP A 87 -4.41 -0.10 12.01
CA ASP A 87 -5.05 -0.02 13.33
C ASP A 87 -6.56 -0.08 13.20
N PHE A 88 -7.10 -1.28 12.99
CA PHE A 88 -8.51 -1.52 12.69
C PHE A 88 -9.48 -1.02 13.78
N SER A 89 -9.06 -0.98 15.02
CA SER A 89 -9.86 -0.57 16.18
C SER A 89 -9.92 0.95 16.34
N ASN A 90 -9.03 1.70 15.68
CA ASN A 90 -8.87 3.13 15.87
C ASN A 90 -9.51 3.93 14.72
N ASN A 91 -10.44 4.82 15.07
CA ASN A 91 -11.14 5.67 14.11
C ASN A 91 -10.57 7.11 14.05
N SER A 92 -9.43 7.38 14.68
CA SER A 92 -8.81 8.70 14.64
C SER A 92 -8.34 9.07 13.23
N SER A 93 -8.24 10.36 12.95
CA SER A 93 -7.81 10.88 11.66
C SER A 93 -6.29 10.97 11.50
N VAL A 94 -5.49 10.59 12.51
CA VAL A 94 -4.04 10.61 12.44
C VAL A 94 -3.52 9.59 11.44
N LEU A 95 -2.39 9.87 10.79
CA LEU A 95 -1.78 8.92 9.88
C LEU A 95 -1.07 7.80 10.64
N LEU A 96 -0.29 8.15 11.65
CA LEU A 96 0.52 7.22 12.43
C LEU A 96 0.16 7.26 13.91
N ASN A 97 -0.02 6.06 14.49
CA ASN A 97 -0.16 5.83 15.90
C ASN A 97 1.05 5.01 16.38
N ALA A 98 2.01 5.65 17.05
CA ALA A 98 3.24 4.98 17.49
C ALA A 98 2.99 4.21 18.78
N LYS A 99 3.42 2.94 18.82
CA LYS A 99 3.36 2.09 20.01
C LYS A 99 4.67 1.31 20.20
N PRO A 100 5.07 1.04 21.44
CA PRO A 100 6.17 0.13 21.73
C PRO A 100 5.79 -1.30 21.34
N ARG A 101 6.80 -2.15 21.09
CA ARG A 101 6.61 -3.56 20.71
C ARG A 101 5.71 -4.33 21.67
N SER A 102 5.83 -4.07 22.97
CA SER A 102 5.07 -4.74 24.04
C SER A 102 3.56 -4.46 24.01
N GLU A 103 3.13 -3.41 23.33
CA GLU A 103 1.72 -2.99 23.24
C GLU A 103 1.07 -3.35 21.91
N VAL A 104 1.81 -4.02 21.01
CA VAL A 104 1.33 -4.37 19.67
C VAL A 104 0.89 -5.82 19.64
N ASN A 105 -0.42 -6.01 19.49
CA ASN A 105 -1.06 -7.32 19.43
C ASN A 105 -1.96 -7.41 18.19
N SER A 106 -2.35 -8.62 17.86
CA SER A 106 -3.36 -8.86 16.83
C SER A 106 -4.68 -8.17 17.20
N PRO A 107 -5.36 -7.58 16.20
CA PRO A 107 -6.59 -6.86 16.46
C PRO A 107 -7.72 -7.82 16.82
N ASN A 108 -8.48 -7.47 17.84
CA ASN A 108 -9.76 -8.11 18.14
C ASN A 108 -10.85 -7.44 17.28
N THR A 109 -10.89 -7.77 15.98
CA THR A 109 -11.81 -7.16 15.02
C THR A 109 -12.60 -8.23 14.30
N ASP A 110 -13.93 -8.08 14.27
CA ASP A 110 -14.81 -8.89 13.41
C ASP A 110 -14.65 -8.44 11.95
N PHE A 111 -13.76 -9.13 11.23
CA PHE A 111 -13.47 -8.81 9.82
C PHE A 111 -14.62 -9.15 8.87
N ASN A 112 -15.54 -10.04 9.24
CA ASN A 112 -16.74 -10.29 8.46
C ASN A 112 -17.63 -9.05 8.49
N LYS A 113 -18.00 -8.59 9.66
CA LYS A 113 -18.79 -7.39 9.86
C LYS A 113 -18.14 -6.13 9.26
N LEU A 114 -16.81 -6.03 9.33
CA LEU A 114 -16.07 -4.91 8.75
C LEU A 114 -16.21 -4.90 7.22
N LEU A 115 -15.98 -6.03 6.56
CA LEU A 115 -16.01 -6.15 5.09
C LEU A 115 -17.42 -6.41 4.52
N ASP A 116 -18.45 -6.53 5.36
CA ASP A 116 -19.84 -6.41 4.92
C ASP A 116 -20.24 -4.95 4.71
N LYS A 117 -19.62 -4.04 5.46
CA LYS A 117 -19.87 -2.60 5.37
C LYS A 117 -18.97 -1.88 4.37
N TYR A 118 -17.74 -2.34 4.22
CA TYR A 118 -16.71 -1.73 3.38
C TYR A 118 -16.11 -2.77 2.44
N ASP A 119 -15.70 -2.34 1.25
CA ASP A 119 -15.05 -3.23 0.27
C ASP A 119 -13.56 -3.41 0.56
N ILE A 120 -12.93 -2.35 1.12
CA ILE A 120 -11.50 -2.33 1.40
C ILE A 120 -11.18 -1.41 2.59
N VAL A 121 -10.18 -1.80 3.38
CA VAL A 121 -9.58 -0.96 4.43
C VAL A 121 -8.21 -0.49 3.96
N LEU A 122 -7.96 0.82 4.04
CA LEU A 122 -6.69 1.46 3.70
C LEU A 122 -6.20 2.31 4.87
N SER A 123 -4.94 2.72 4.82
CA SER A 123 -4.40 3.72 5.74
C SER A 123 -5.15 5.05 5.61
N ASN A 124 -5.13 5.85 6.67
CA ASN A 124 -5.46 7.27 6.56
C ASN A 124 -4.52 7.94 5.54
N TYR A 125 -4.99 9.01 4.92
CA TYR A 125 -4.22 9.72 3.92
C TYR A 125 -3.00 10.44 4.49
N ASP A 126 -1.88 10.38 3.80
CA ASP A 126 -0.87 11.43 3.88
C ASP A 126 -1.27 12.60 2.95
N TYR A 127 -1.11 13.83 3.44
CA TYR A 127 -1.47 15.04 2.73
C TYR A 127 -0.22 15.76 2.23
N HIS A 128 -0.28 16.29 1.02
CA HIS A 128 0.82 16.99 0.37
C HIS A 128 0.49 18.49 0.18
N ALA A 129 1.50 19.32 0.05
CA ALA A 129 1.34 20.76 -0.19
C ALA A 129 0.96 21.07 -1.66
N ALA A 130 1.09 20.09 -2.55
CA ALA A 130 0.78 20.17 -3.98
C ALA A 130 -0.03 18.93 -4.41
N SER A 131 -0.47 18.88 -5.67
CA SER A 131 -1.15 17.67 -6.19
C SER A 131 -0.26 16.44 -6.13
N ASN A 132 -0.88 15.25 -6.12
CA ASN A 132 -0.15 13.99 -6.10
C ASN A 132 0.83 13.85 -7.26
N LYS A 133 0.47 14.36 -8.46
CA LYS A 133 1.37 14.43 -9.62
C LYS A 133 2.62 15.25 -9.28
N ILE A 134 2.45 16.48 -8.79
CA ILE A 134 3.58 17.36 -8.47
C ILE A 134 4.43 16.75 -7.34
N HIS A 135 3.77 16.18 -6.32
CA HIS A 135 4.47 15.50 -5.23
C HIS A 135 5.28 14.31 -5.74
N TYR A 136 4.71 13.50 -6.65
CA TYR A 136 5.43 12.38 -7.27
C TYR A 136 6.63 12.88 -8.07
N CYS A 137 6.45 13.81 -9.00
CA CYS A 137 7.52 14.32 -9.87
C CYS A 137 8.61 15.11 -9.12
N TYR A 138 8.31 15.64 -7.93
CA TYR A 138 9.31 16.28 -7.08
C TYR A 138 10.20 15.28 -6.34
N ASN A 139 9.65 14.12 -5.97
CA ASN A 139 10.38 13.11 -5.20
C ASN A 139 10.93 11.97 -6.07
N HIS A 140 10.42 11.80 -7.29
CA HIS A 140 10.72 10.71 -8.20
C HIS A 140 10.91 11.22 -9.64
N ILE A 141 11.19 10.33 -10.57
CA ILE A 141 11.48 10.64 -11.97
C ILE A 141 10.20 10.97 -12.73
N LEU A 142 10.18 12.12 -13.42
CA LEU A 142 9.02 12.59 -14.18
C LEU A 142 8.68 11.65 -15.35
N GLU A 143 9.69 11.14 -16.05
CA GLU A 143 9.50 10.19 -17.16
C GLU A 143 8.77 8.93 -16.71
N ASP A 144 9.06 8.42 -15.51
CA ASP A 144 8.38 7.24 -14.95
C ASP A 144 6.88 7.49 -14.80
N TYR A 145 6.49 8.71 -14.36
CA TYR A 145 5.09 9.10 -14.29
C TYR A 145 4.43 9.20 -15.67
N GLN A 146 5.15 9.71 -16.66
CA GLN A 146 4.64 9.82 -18.03
C GLN A 146 4.40 8.44 -18.63
N ILE A 147 5.37 7.54 -18.52
CA ILE A 147 5.28 6.15 -18.98
C ILE A 147 4.11 5.43 -18.28
N LEU A 148 3.95 5.60 -16.97
CA LEU A 148 2.82 5.03 -16.24
C LEU A 148 1.47 5.50 -16.81
N ARG A 149 1.33 6.81 -17.06
CA ARG A 149 0.10 7.38 -17.59
C ARG A 149 -0.18 6.92 -19.02
N GLU A 150 0.84 6.85 -19.87
CA GLU A 150 0.73 6.34 -21.25
C GLU A 150 0.33 4.86 -21.27
N SER A 151 0.99 4.03 -20.48
CA SER A 151 0.65 2.60 -20.35
C SER A 151 -0.78 2.40 -19.83
N LEU A 152 -1.25 3.25 -18.90
CA LEU A 152 -2.63 3.21 -18.42
C LEU A 152 -3.61 3.55 -19.56
N ILE A 153 -3.32 4.54 -20.39
CA ILE A 153 -4.17 4.92 -21.55
C ILE A 153 -4.26 3.79 -22.55
N GLU A 154 -3.17 3.08 -22.79
CA GLU A 154 -3.12 1.99 -23.76
C GLU A 154 -3.87 0.74 -23.27
N LEU A 155 -3.71 0.37 -22.00
CA LEU A 155 -4.27 -0.87 -21.44
C LEU A 155 -5.65 -0.71 -20.83
N PHE A 156 -5.90 0.43 -20.19
CA PHE A 156 -7.08 0.69 -19.36
C PHE A 156 -7.56 2.14 -19.52
N PRO A 157 -7.91 2.59 -20.75
CA PRO A 157 -8.27 3.99 -21.03
C PRO A 157 -9.45 4.50 -20.16
N GLU A 158 -10.34 3.60 -19.76
CA GLU A 158 -11.47 3.91 -18.89
C GLU A 158 -11.05 4.35 -17.48
N TYR A 159 -9.85 3.99 -17.01
CA TYR A 159 -9.31 4.44 -15.72
C TYR A 159 -8.73 5.86 -15.78
N LEU A 160 -8.48 6.42 -16.97
CA LEU A 160 -7.82 7.70 -17.13
C LEU A 160 -8.51 8.86 -16.39
N PRO A 161 -9.85 9.00 -16.41
CA PRO A 161 -10.50 10.06 -15.64
C PRO A 161 -10.25 9.94 -14.13
N SER A 162 -10.22 8.73 -13.59
CA SER A 162 -9.93 8.46 -12.18
C SER A 162 -8.46 8.71 -11.84
N PHE A 163 -7.55 8.30 -12.73
CA PHE A 163 -6.12 8.58 -12.59
C PHE A 163 -5.83 10.08 -12.58
N ASP A 164 -6.35 10.83 -13.56
CA ASP A 164 -6.15 12.29 -13.63
C ASP A 164 -6.81 13.00 -12.43
N TYR A 165 -7.98 12.54 -11.97
CA TYR A 165 -8.59 13.07 -10.75
C TYR A 165 -7.68 12.88 -9.53
N ILE A 166 -7.25 11.67 -9.25
CA ILE A 166 -6.39 11.34 -8.09
C ILE A 166 -5.04 12.07 -8.20
N MET A 167 -4.41 12.05 -9.36
CA MET A 167 -3.05 12.58 -9.51
C MET A 167 -3.00 14.11 -9.64
N ILE A 168 -4.00 14.73 -10.27
CA ILE A 168 -3.96 16.15 -10.59
C ILE A 168 -4.86 16.97 -9.66
N ARG A 169 -6.03 16.44 -9.26
CA ARG A 169 -7.05 17.17 -8.51
C ARG A 169 -7.02 16.92 -7.01
N THR A 170 -6.20 15.98 -6.54
CA THR A 170 -6.07 15.72 -5.10
C THR A 170 -4.61 15.88 -4.63
N ASN A 171 -4.46 16.12 -3.32
CA ASN A 171 -3.18 16.28 -2.64
C ASN A 171 -3.00 15.27 -1.50
N LYS A 172 -3.62 14.12 -1.61
CA LYS A 172 -3.63 13.09 -0.57
C LYS A 172 -3.52 11.71 -1.18
N ALA A 173 -2.77 10.83 -0.54
CA ALA A 173 -2.56 9.47 -0.99
C ALA A 173 -2.55 8.48 0.17
N SER A 174 -2.93 7.23 -0.10
CA SER A 174 -2.60 6.08 0.75
C SER A 174 -1.09 5.85 0.77
N VAL A 175 -0.58 5.21 1.80
CA VAL A 175 0.87 5.00 1.95
C VAL A 175 1.21 3.54 2.20
N GLY A 176 2.36 3.10 1.70
CA GLY A 176 2.97 1.81 1.99
C GLY A 176 2.29 0.61 1.36
N ASN A 177 1.46 0.78 0.33
CA ASN A 177 0.72 -0.30 -0.33
C ASN A 177 -0.08 -1.20 0.64
N MET A 178 -0.47 -0.66 1.80
CA MET A 178 -1.14 -1.40 2.87
C MET A 178 -2.65 -1.40 2.65
N PHE A 179 -3.25 -2.57 2.74
CA PHE A 179 -4.70 -2.76 2.60
C PHE A 179 -5.18 -3.98 3.38
N PHE A 180 -6.51 -4.11 3.53
CA PHE A 180 -7.19 -5.34 3.91
C PHE A 180 -8.53 -5.40 3.20
N THR A 181 -8.84 -6.54 2.53
CA THR A 181 -10.02 -6.67 1.67
C THR A 181 -10.47 -8.12 1.49
N LYS A 182 -11.62 -8.35 0.85
CA LYS A 182 -12.05 -9.68 0.38
C LYS A 182 -11.16 -10.17 -0.76
N TRP A 183 -10.97 -11.49 -0.86
CA TRP A 183 -10.14 -12.10 -1.90
C TRP A 183 -10.54 -11.66 -3.31
N ALA A 184 -11.83 -11.59 -3.61
CA ALA A 184 -12.29 -11.19 -4.94
C ALA A 184 -11.84 -9.76 -5.35
N VAL A 185 -11.83 -8.82 -4.41
CA VAL A 185 -11.31 -7.46 -4.66
C VAL A 185 -9.79 -7.48 -4.81
N PHE A 186 -9.11 -8.26 -3.98
CA PHE A 186 -7.66 -8.44 -4.06
C PHE A 186 -7.22 -9.04 -5.38
N ASP A 187 -7.89 -10.10 -5.83
CA ASP A 187 -7.60 -10.78 -7.09
C ASP A 187 -7.74 -9.83 -8.29
N ALA A 188 -8.89 -9.17 -8.40
CA ALA A 188 -9.13 -8.21 -9.48
C ALA A 188 -8.17 -7.00 -9.43
N TYR A 189 -7.85 -6.48 -8.23
CA TYR A 189 -6.86 -5.42 -8.07
C TYR A 189 -5.46 -5.87 -8.47
N SER A 190 -5.06 -7.08 -8.07
CA SER A 190 -3.75 -7.64 -8.38
C SER A 190 -3.57 -7.85 -9.88
N GLU A 191 -4.57 -8.41 -10.55
CA GLU A 191 -4.55 -8.59 -12.00
C GLU A 191 -4.37 -7.25 -12.72
N TRP A 192 -5.20 -6.26 -12.39
CA TRP A 192 -5.09 -4.92 -12.97
C TRP A 192 -3.73 -4.26 -12.68
N LEU A 193 -3.29 -4.29 -11.43
CA LEU A 193 -2.04 -3.67 -10.98
C LEU A 193 -0.82 -4.26 -11.69
N PHE A 194 -0.68 -5.58 -11.67
CA PHE A 194 0.50 -6.24 -12.24
C PHE A 194 0.50 -6.23 -13.77
N THR A 195 -0.67 -6.28 -14.42
CA THR A 195 -0.78 -6.08 -15.87
C THR A 195 -0.23 -4.70 -16.26
N LEU A 196 -0.63 -3.65 -15.55
CA LEU A 196 -0.15 -2.29 -15.79
C LEU A 196 1.35 -2.16 -15.48
N LEU A 197 1.80 -2.62 -14.31
CA LEU A 197 3.19 -2.45 -13.90
C LEU A 197 4.17 -3.25 -14.78
N PHE A 198 3.80 -4.41 -15.28
CA PHE A 198 4.63 -5.18 -16.21
C PHE A 198 4.73 -4.51 -17.59
N GLU A 199 3.70 -3.79 -18.04
CA GLU A 199 3.81 -2.98 -19.24
C GLU A 199 4.73 -1.77 -19.03
N VAL A 200 4.58 -1.09 -17.91
CA VAL A 200 5.47 0.03 -17.51
C VAL A 200 6.92 -0.43 -17.41
N GLU A 201 7.18 -1.62 -16.85
CA GLU A 201 8.52 -2.20 -16.70
C GLU A 201 9.27 -2.33 -18.04
N LYS A 202 8.56 -2.61 -19.13
CA LYS A 202 9.18 -2.73 -20.47
C LYS A 202 9.74 -1.41 -20.99
N ARG A 203 9.26 -0.28 -20.47
CA ARG A 203 9.53 1.07 -20.98
C ARG A 203 10.39 1.91 -20.03
N VAL A 204 10.28 1.66 -18.71
CA VAL A 204 11.01 2.44 -17.70
C VAL A 204 12.50 2.12 -17.74
N LYS A 205 13.32 3.16 -17.77
CA LYS A 205 14.77 3.05 -17.58
C LYS A 205 15.08 3.11 -16.08
N LEU A 206 15.45 1.97 -15.50
CA LEU A 206 15.75 1.87 -14.09
C LEU A 206 16.89 2.79 -13.65
N SER A 207 16.65 3.55 -12.58
CA SER A 207 17.65 4.42 -11.98
C SER A 207 18.82 3.61 -11.37
N PRO A 208 20.07 4.06 -11.48
CA PRO A 208 21.20 3.47 -10.77
C PRO A 208 21.15 3.73 -9.27
N TYR A 209 20.38 4.71 -8.80
CA TYR A 209 20.27 5.05 -7.39
C TYR A 209 19.21 4.17 -6.69
N ASP A 210 19.59 3.49 -5.62
CA ASP A 210 18.76 2.52 -4.92
C ASP A 210 17.39 3.06 -4.51
N TYR A 211 17.30 4.31 -4.06
CA TYR A 211 16.03 4.89 -3.68
C TYR A 211 15.09 5.06 -4.88
N GLN A 212 15.55 5.64 -5.99
CA GLN A 212 14.73 5.87 -7.18
C GLN A 212 14.45 4.58 -7.96
N ARG A 213 15.28 3.56 -7.77
CA ARG A 213 15.07 2.23 -8.35
C ARG A 213 13.79 1.56 -7.88
N ARG A 214 13.25 1.95 -6.72
CA ARG A 214 11.99 1.44 -6.13
C ARG A 214 10.72 1.91 -6.86
N VAL A 215 10.80 2.17 -8.13
CA VAL A 215 9.82 2.86 -8.98
C VAL A 215 8.43 2.25 -8.93
N PHE A 216 8.32 0.91 -9.03
CA PHE A 216 7.00 0.23 -9.07
C PHE A 216 6.31 0.25 -7.70
N GLY A 217 7.07 0.16 -6.60
CA GLY A 217 6.54 0.36 -5.25
C GLY A 217 5.93 1.76 -5.09
N PHE A 218 6.62 2.81 -5.56
CA PHE A 218 6.11 4.18 -5.51
C PHE A 218 4.90 4.43 -6.40
N MET A 219 4.84 3.81 -7.59
CA MET A 219 3.67 3.89 -8.46
C MET A 219 2.44 3.25 -7.81
N ALA A 220 2.59 2.05 -7.27
CA ALA A 220 1.50 1.28 -6.67
C ALA A 220 0.83 2.00 -5.49
N GLU A 221 1.58 2.76 -4.67
CA GLU A 221 1.01 3.57 -3.58
C GLU A 221 -0.05 4.59 -4.05
N ARG A 222 0.00 5.03 -5.30
CA ARG A 222 -0.98 5.95 -5.90
C ARG A 222 -2.08 5.19 -6.63
N LEU A 223 -1.73 4.07 -7.24
CA LEU A 223 -2.63 3.27 -8.06
C LEU A 223 -3.76 2.63 -7.26
N ILE A 224 -3.56 2.29 -5.98
CA ILE A 224 -4.63 1.76 -5.14
C ILE A 224 -5.79 2.77 -4.95
N ASP A 225 -5.48 4.06 -4.79
CA ASP A 225 -6.51 5.10 -4.69
C ASP A 225 -7.22 5.32 -6.05
N VAL A 226 -6.50 5.18 -7.17
CA VAL A 226 -7.07 5.21 -8.53
C VAL A 226 -8.04 4.04 -8.75
N TYR A 227 -7.62 2.83 -8.38
CA TYR A 227 -8.44 1.62 -8.49
C TYR A 227 -9.73 1.74 -7.66
N CYS A 228 -9.59 2.16 -6.39
CA CYS A 228 -10.75 2.35 -5.51
C CYS A 228 -11.71 3.42 -6.05
N HIS A 229 -11.19 4.52 -6.61
CA HIS A 229 -12.00 5.60 -7.16
C HIS A 229 -12.78 5.16 -8.40
N TYR A 230 -12.12 4.49 -9.35
CA TYR A 230 -12.77 4.00 -10.56
C TYR A 230 -13.87 2.98 -10.25
N ASN A 231 -13.56 1.99 -9.42
CA ASN A 231 -14.49 0.91 -9.05
C ASN A 231 -15.51 1.34 -7.98
N LYS A 232 -15.50 2.61 -7.53
CA LYS A 232 -16.42 3.17 -6.51
C LYS A 232 -16.46 2.34 -5.22
N LEU A 233 -15.30 1.78 -4.82
CA LEU A 233 -15.21 0.96 -3.63
C LEU A 233 -15.49 1.77 -2.36
N LYS A 234 -16.24 1.18 -1.44
CA LYS A 234 -16.47 1.74 -0.10
C LYS A 234 -15.22 1.53 0.76
N VAL A 235 -14.43 2.59 0.90
CA VAL A 235 -13.15 2.54 1.62
C VAL A 235 -13.33 2.90 3.08
N LYS A 236 -12.94 2.01 3.99
CA LYS A 236 -12.68 2.33 5.40
C LYS A 236 -11.24 2.82 5.53
N ARG A 237 -11.03 3.89 6.28
CA ARG A 237 -9.68 4.38 6.60
C ARG A 237 -9.41 4.28 8.08
N CYS A 238 -8.18 3.90 8.42
CA CYS A 238 -7.71 3.81 9.80
C CYS A 238 -6.25 4.26 9.90
N PRO A 239 -5.76 4.61 11.09
CA PRO A 239 -4.35 4.91 11.30
C PRO A 239 -3.45 3.73 10.97
N ILE A 240 -2.19 4.03 10.71
CA ILE A 240 -1.11 3.04 10.74
C ILE A 240 -0.60 2.93 12.17
N LEU A 241 -0.65 1.75 12.75
CA LEU A 241 0.05 1.41 13.96
C LEU A 241 1.54 1.26 13.61
N TYR A 242 2.37 2.18 14.10
CA TYR A 242 3.81 2.18 13.86
C TYR A 242 4.55 1.64 15.08
N VAL A 243 5.22 0.51 14.92
CA VAL A 243 5.99 -0.14 15.98
C VAL A 243 7.35 0.55 16.11
N THR A 244 7.64 1.08 17.29
CA THR A 244 8.88 1.80 17.58
C THR A 244 9.24 1.67 19.04
N ASP A 245 10.54 1.58 19.33
CA ASP A 245 11.06 1.69 20.68
C ASP A 245 11.28 3.17 21.10
N ASP A 246 11.05 4.10 20.18
CA ASP A 246 11.17 5.53 20.40
C ASP A 246 9.83 6.09 20.90
N HIS A 247 9.76 6.45 22.18
CA HIS A 247 8.58 6.98 22.87
C HIS A 247 8.14 8.39 22.39
N ARG A 248 8.67 8.89 21.28
CA ARG A 248 8.24 10.17 20.71
C ARG A 248 6.82 10.07 20.14
N ASN A 249 5.83 10.29 21.00
CA ASN A 249 4.44 10.44 20.60
C ASN A 249 4.33 11.60 19.57
N ARG A 250 4.01 11.27 18.33
CA ARG A 250 3.62 12.30 17.35
C ARG A 250 2.21 12.77 17.71
N SER A 251 2.14 13.93 18.36
CA SER A 251 0.88 14.55 18.80
C SER A 251 -0.12 14.61 17.64
N ALA A 252 -1.35 14.13 17.88
CA ALA A 252 -2.46 14.22 16.92
C ALA A 252 -2.74 15.68 16.53
N LEU A 253 -2.55 16.62 17.42
CA LEU A 253 -2.68 18.07 17.17
C LEU A 253 -1.67 18.55 16.12
N ASN A 254 -0.39 18.15 16.25
CA ASN A 254 0.64 18.49 15.27
C ASN A 254 0.36 17.88 13.89
N TYR A 255 -0.19 16.68 13.84
CA TYR A 255 -0.59 16.07 12.56
C TYR A 255 -1.73 16.86 11.91
N ASN A 256 -2.79 17.16 12.67
CA ASN A 256 -3.94 17.90 12.15
C ASN A 256 -3.55 19.32 11.70
N PHE A 257 -2.69 19.99 12.43
CA PHE A 257 -2.17 21.31 12.03
C PHE A 257 -1.38 21.24 10.71
N LYS A 258 -0.46 20.27 10.58
CA LYS A 258 0.29 20.05 9.33
C LYS A 258 -0.63 19.70 8.16
N LYS A 259 -1.66 18.89 8.38
CA LYS A 259 -2.69 18.55 7.39
C LYS A 259 -3.42 19.79 6.89
N ILE A 260 -3.90 20.65 7.81
CA ILE A 260 -4.58 21.89 7.47
C ILE A 260 -3.65 22.79 6.65
N LYS A 261 -2.41 23.01 7.11
CA LYS A 261 -1.41 23.81 6.40
C LYS A 261 -1.17 23.31 4.97
N LYS A 262 -0.95 22.00 4.78
CA LYS A 262 -0.75 21.38 3.47
C LYS A 262 -1.98 21.57 2.56
N ASN A 263 -3.20 21.40 3.08
CA ASN A 263 -4.42 21.63 2.32
C ASN A 263 -4.59 23.10 1.89
N VAL A 264 -4.34 24.05 2.79
CA VAL A 264 -4.36 25.46 2.44
C VAL A 264 -3.35 25.79 1.34
N MET A 265 -2.12 25.30 1.44
CA MET A 265 -1.09 25.48 0.42
C MET A 265 -1.52 24.89 -0.93
N PHE A 266 -2.11 23.70 -0.95
CA PHE A 266 -2.63 23.08 -2.18
C PHE A 266 -3.71 23.96 -2.83
N HIS A 267 -4.71 24.41 -2.08
CA HIS A 267 -5.79 25.23 -2.63
C HIS A 267 -5.30 26.60 -3.12
N LEU A 268 -4.34 27.22 -2.44
CA LEU A 268 -3.74 28.48 -2.89
C LEU A 268 -2.93 28.29 -4.17
N SER A 269 -2.19 27.17 -4.30
CA SER A 269 -1.41 26.87 -5.51
C SER A 269 -2.29 26.49 -6.71
N SER A 270 -3.44 25.84 -6.48
CA SER A 270 -4.37 25.47 -7.55
C SER A 270 -5.14 26.66 -8.14
N LYS A 271 -5.46 27.67 -7.31
CA LYS A 271 -6.11 28.91 -7.78
C LYS A 271 -5.23 29.80 -8.66
N ARG A 272 -3.91 29.66 -8.60
CA ARG A 272 -2.97 30.43 -9.45
C ARG A 272 -2.77 29.82 -10.84
N ARG A 273 -3.41 28.69 -11.15
CA ARG A 273 -3.27 27.96 -12.41
C ARG A 273 -4.55 27.94 -13.26
N LEU A 274 -5.60 28.68 -12.82
CA LEU A 274 -6.79 29.03 -13.58
C LEU A 274 -6.65 30.48 -14.07
#